data_28f692014aefd411db64282c8fec5a8d
#
_entry.id   28f692014aefd411db64282c8fec5a8d
#
_cell.length_a   1.000
_cell.length_b   1.000
_cell.length_c   1.000
_cell.angle_alpha   90.00
_cell.angle_beta   90.00
_cell.angle_gamma   90.00
#
_symmetry.space_group_name_H-M   'P 1'
#
loop_
_entity.id
_entity.type
_entity.pdbx_description
1 polymer ?
#
loop_
_entity_poly.entity_id
_entity_poly.type
_entity_poly.pdbx_seq_one_letter_code
_entity_poly.pdbx_strand_id
1 'polypeptide(L)'
;MVTQSESIASEQQLETPALGLWQQIKEDWIAHGRDWTKPGFRAVAVQRFGAWRMQVEPKLLRAPLSILYRSLYRKVRNTYGIDLPYTVKLGRRVVIEHQSAIIIHGYCTIGDDCIIRQGVTLGNRYLDKPLESPQLGDRVNIGAGAKILGKVNLGDDVNI
;
A
#
# COMPACT_ATOMS: atom_id res chain seq x y z
N MET A 1 -1.96 -42.34 -26.38
CA MET A 1 -2.66 -41.21 -26.94
C MET A 1 -3.43 -40.58 -25.81
N VAL A 2 -2.83 -39.66 -25.08
CA VAL A 2 -3.50 -38.87 -24.01
C VAL A 2 -3.74 -37.51 -24.58
N THR A 3 -5.00 -37.13 -24.63
CA THR A 3 -5.56 -36.00 -25.35
C THR A 3 -5.17 -34.67 -24.70
N GLN A 4 -4.73 -33.74 -25.54
CA GLN A 4 -4.35 -32.32 -25.26
C GLN A 4 -5.51 -31.40 -24.81
N SER A 5 -6.54 -31.88 -24.16
CA SER A 5 -7.73 -31.09 -23.82
C SER A 5 -7.78 -30.57 -22.36
N GLU A 6 -6.79 -30.88 -21.53
CA GLU A 6 -6.77 -30.43 -20.12
C GLU A 6 -5.84 -29.23 -19.84
N SER A 7 -5.17 -28.70 -20.87
CA SER A 7 -4.20 -27.59 -20.70
C SER A 7 -4.75 -26.18 -20.93
N ILE A 8 -6.02 -26.02 -21.25
CA ILE A 8 -6.60 -24.70 -21.62
C ILE A 8 -7.54 -24.13 -20.53
N ALA A 9 -7.78 -24.86 -19.46
CA ALA A 9 -8.73 -24.47 -18.41
C ALA A 9 -8.10 -23.70 -17.21
N SER A 10 -6.79 -23.42 -17.21
CA SER A 10 -6.10 -22.84 -16.05
C SER A 10 -5.60 -21.40 -16.17
N GLU A 11 -5.97 -20.65 -17.22
CA GLU A 11 -5.48 -19.26 -17.43
C GLU A 11 -6.56 -18.21 -17.71
N GLN A 12 -7.75 -18.37 -17.20
CA GLN A 12 -8.66 -17.25 -17.03
C GLN A 12 -8.70 -16.85 -15.56
N GLN A 13 -7.59 -16.31 -15.04
CA GLN A 13 -7.69 -15.36 -13.92
C GLN A 13 -8.51 -14.20 -14.44
N LEU A 14 -9.78 -14.15 -14.03
CA LEU A 14 -10.62 -12.98 -14.16
C LEU A 14 -9.87 -11.82 -13.46
N GLU A 15 -9.15 -11.02 -14.24
CA GLU A 15 -8.63 -9.73 -13.76
C GLU A 15 -9.84 -8.93 -13.31
N THR A 16 -10.07 -8.89 -12.01
CA THR A 16 -11.06 -7.99 -11.42
C THR A 16 -10.71 -6.58 -11.89
N PRO A 17 -11.63 -5.87 -12.56
CA PRO A 17 -11.32 -4.54 -13.09
C PRO A 17 -10.78 -3.65 -11.97
N ALA A 18 -9.66 -2.98 -12.25
CA ALA A 18 -9.01 -2.10 -11.27
C ALA A 18 -10.03 -1.08 -10.74
N LEU A 19 -10.24 -1.08 -9.44
CA LEU A 19 -11.19 -0.17 -8.80
C LEU A 19 -10.79 1.29 -9.04
N GLY A 20 -11.77 2.13 -9.36
CA GLY A 20 -11.54 3.58 -9.44
C GLY A 20 -11.11 4.17 -8.10
N LEU A 21 -10.40 5.32 -8.14
CA LEU A 21 -9.86 6.00 -6.96
C LEU A 21 -10.89 6.14 -5.82
N TRP A 22 -12.08 6.63 -6.14
CA TRP A 22 -13.13 6.88 -5.15
C TRP A 22 -13.65 5.62 -4.48
N GLN A 23 -13.71 4.52 -5.23
CA GLN A 23 -14.12 3.24 -4.69
C GLN A 23 -13.07 2.67 -3.74
N GLN A 24 -11.77 2.78 -4.08
CA GLN A 24 -10.68 2.39 -3.19
C GLN A 24 -10.69 3.21 -1.89
N ILE A 25 -10.81 4.54 -1.99
CA ILE A 25 -10.88 5.43 -0.81
C ILE A 25 -12.09 5.09 0.07
N LYS A 26 -13.23 4.77 -0.53
CA LYS A 26 -14.44 4.36 0.21
C LYS A 26 -14.23 3.07 0.98
N GLU A 27 -13.61 2.06 0.37
CA GLU A 27 -13.27 0.80 1.04
C GLU A 27 -12.30 1.03 2.21
N ASP A 28 -11.25 1.82 1.99
CA ASP A 28 -10.27 2.17 3.01
C ASP A 28 -10.92 2.95 4.17
N TRP A 29 -11.86 3.86 3.88
CA TRP A 29 -12.64 4.58 4.90
C TRP A 29 -13.49 3.63 5.75
N ILE A 30 -14.17 2.66 5.12
CA ILE A 30 -14.96 1.64 5.82
C ILE A 30 -14.04 0.79 6.70
N ALA A 31 -12.90 0.34 6.19
CA ALA A 31 -11.92 -0.45 6.93
C ALA A 31 -11.35 0.29 8.16
N HIS A 32 -11.23 1.62 8.08
CA HIS A 32 -10.84 2.46 9.21
C HIS A 32 -12.00 2.83 10.16
N GLY A 33 -13.13 2.13 10.10
CA GLY A 33 -14.29 2.35 10.99
C GLY A 33 -15.11 3.56 10.61
N ARG A 34 -15.10 3.99 9.36
CA ARG A 34 -15.83 5.16 8.82
C ARG A 34 -15.44 6.49 9.47
N ASP A 35 -14.21 6.57 9.97
CA ASP A 35 -13.69 7.77 10.61
C ASP A 35 -12.62 8.42 9.72
N TRP A 36 -13.02 9.47 9.01
CA TRP A 36 -12.14 10.26 8.13
C TRP A 36 -11.11 11.10 8.90
N THR A 37 -11.25 11.22 10.23
CA THR A 37 -10.30 11.98 11.07
C THR A 37 -9.07 11.16 11.42
N LYS A 38 -9.14 9.83 11.30
CA LYS A 38 -8.01 8.93 11.61
C LYS A 38 -6.79 9.23 10.74
N PRO A 39 -5.61 9.47 11.35
CA PRO A 39 -4.38 9.70 10.61
C PRO A 39 -4.02 8.58 9.64
N GLY A 40 -4.24 7.32 10.02
CA GLY A 40 -4.01 6.16 9.16
C GLY A 40 -4.84 6.20 7.89
N PHE A 41 -6.14 6.47 8.00
CA PHE A 41 -7.00 6.64 6.82
C PHE A 41 -6.49 7.76 5.91
N ARG A 42 -6.13 8.92 6.49
CA ARG A 42 -5.61 10.05 5.71
C ARG A 42 -4.33 9.70 4.96
N ALA A 43 -3.44 8.95 5.60
CA ALA A 43 -2.20 8.48 4.97
C ALA A 43 -2.48 7.56 3.77
N VAL A 44 -3.38 6.58 3.95
CA VAL A 44 -3.80 5.67 2.88
C VAL A 44 -4.49 6.44 1.74
N ALA A 45 -5.42 7.35 2.04
CA ALA A 45 -6.09 8.16 1.03
C ALA A 45 -5.11 9.02 0.21
N VAL A 46 -4.10 9.61 0.85
CA VAL A 46 -3.03 10.37 0.17
C VAL A 46 -2.19 9.45 -0.71
N GLN A 47 -1.88 8.23 -0.27
CA GLN A 47 -1.17 7.24 -1.07
C GLN A 47 -1.99 6.87 -2.31
N ARG A 48 -3.30 6.56 -2.16
CA ARG A 48 -4.21 6.26 -3.29
C ARG A 48 -4.25 7.39 -4.31
N PHE A 49 -4.43 8.63 -3.84
CA PHE A 49 -4.39 9.81 -4.70
C PHE A 49 -3.04 9.94 -5.42
N GLY A 50 -1.95 9.68 -4.71
CA GLY A 50 -0.60 9.70 -5.25
C GLY A 50 -0.38 8.66 -6.36
N ALA A 51 -0.87 7.44 -6.19
CA ALA A 51 -0.79 6.38 -7.20
C ALA A 51 -1.69 6.69 -8.41
N TRP A 52 -2.94 7.06 -8.16
CA TRP A 52 -3.91 7.41 -9.22
C TRP A 52 -3.43 8.56 -10.11
N ARG A 53 -2.87 9.63 -9.54
CA ARG A 53 -2.42 10.78 -10.34
C ARG A 53 -1.39 10.42 -11.40
N MET A 54 -0.65 9.32 -11.22
CA MET A 54 0.35 8.88 -12.20
C MET A 54 -0.29 8.35 -13.49
N GLN A 55 -1.58 8.00 -13.44
CA GLN A 55 -2.36 7.54 -14.59
C GLN A 55 -2.99 8.71 -15.37
N VAL A 56 -2.93 9.95 -14.82
CA VAL A 56 -3.52 11.13 -15.48
C VAL A 56 -2.67 11.55 -16.67
N GLU A 57 -3.30 11.59 -17.85
CA GLU A 57 -2.74 12.10 -19.09
C GLU A 57 -3.59 13.29 -19.61
N PRO A 58 -2.98 14.29 -20.26
CA PRO A 58 -1.55 14.47 -20.54
C PRO A 58 -0.73 14.91 -19.29
N LYS A 59 0.58 14.76 -19.37
CA LYS A 59 1.51 15.10 -18.25
C LYS A 59 1.35 16.52 -17.70
N LEU A 60 0.89 17.46 -18.53
CA LEU A 60 0.64 18.84 -18.12
C LEU A 60 -0.46 18.95 -17.05
N LEU A 61 -1.52 18.14 -17.17
CA LEU A 61 -2.60 18.08 -16.16
C LEU A 61 -2.13 17.38 -14.88
N ARG A 62 -1.16 16.49 -14.98
CA ARG A 62 -0.59 15.79 -13.81
C ARG A 62 0.32 16.71 -12.96
N ALA A 63 0.88 17.78 -13.51
CA ALA A 63 1.81 18.65 -12.80
C ALA A 63 1.17 19.30 -11.55
N PRO A 64 0.01 19.98 -11.62
CA PRO A 64 -0.64 20.55 -10.44
C PRO A 64 -1.05 19.47 -9.43
N LEU A 65 -1.52 18.31 -9.88
CA LEU A 65 -1.85 17.18 -9.00
C LEU A 65 -0.62 16.65 -8.27
N SER A 66 0.55 16.70 -8.90
CA SER A 66 1.81 16.29 -8.28
C SER A 66 2.28 17.28 -7.21
N ILE A 67 2.05 18.56 -7.40
CA ILE A 67 2.33 19.59 -6.39
C ILE A 67 1.41 19.38 -5.18
N LEU A 68 0.11 19.17 -5.42
CA LEU A 68 -0.87 18.89 -4.37
C LEU A 68 -0.49 17.61 -3.59
N TYR A 69 -0.18 16.52 -4.31
CA TYR A 69 0.26 15.28 -3.66
C TYR A 69 1.47 15.50 -2.75
N ARG A 70 2.50 16.19 -3.24
CA ARG A 70 3.72 16.46 -2.45
C ARG A 70 3.41 17.25 -1.17
N SER A 71 2.47 18.19 -1.24
CA SER A 71 2.03 18.97 -0.08
C SER A 71 1.29 18.09 0.94
N LEU A 72 0.32 17.29 0.48
CA LEU A 72 -0.45 16.37 1.31
C LEU A 72 0.44 15.30 1.94
N TYR A 73 1.32 14.70 1.14
CA TYR A 73 2.27 13.70 1.63
C TYR A 73 3.19 14.24 2.72
N ARG A 74 3.79 15.44 2.51
CA ARG A 74 4.60 16.10 3.53
C ARG A 74 3.82 16.41 4.80
N LYS A 75 2.56 16.86 4.67
CA LYS A 75 1.68 17.10 5.80
C LYS A 75 1.44 15.81 6.60
N VAL A 76 1.07 14.72 5.95
CA VAL A 76 0.85 13.41 6.58
C VAL A 76 2.12 12.93 7.29
N ARG A 77 3.24 12.92 6.58
CA ARG A 77 4.52 12.48 7.14
C ARG A 77 4.96 13.31 8.35
N ASN A 78 4.90 14.62 8.26
CA ASN A 78 5.42 15.50 9.29
C ASN A 78 4.45 15.67 10.47
N THR A 79 3.13 15.57 10.24
CA THR A 79 2.12 15.74 11.30
C THR A 79 1.81 14.42 12.00
N TYR A 80 1.74 13.32 11.25
CA TYR A 80 1.33 12.03 11.81
C TYR A 80 2.47 11.04 11.98
N GLY A 81 3.65 11.34 11.42
CA GLY A 81 4.79 10.41 11.47
C GLY A 81 4.53 9.13 10.67
N ILE A 82 3.78 9.23 9.57
CA ILE A 82 3.48 8.11 8.67
C ILE A 82 4.12 8.40 7.31
N ASP A 83 5.18 7.68 6.99
CA ASP A 83 5.87 7.74 5.70
C ASP A 83 5.39 6.59 4.81
N LEU A 84 4.39 6.86 3.97
CA LEU A 84 3.77 5.92 3.04
C LEU A 84 3.75 6.54 1.63
N PRO A 85 4.82 6.38 0.83
CA PRO A 85 4.91 6.95 -0.50
C PRO A 85 3.98 6.23 -1.50
N TYR A 86 3.56 6.94 -2.55
CA TYR A 86 2.65 6.41 -3.58
C TYR A 86 3.23 5.23 -4.37
N THR A 87 4.53 5.03 -4.34
CA THR A 87 5.22 3.93 -5.04
C THR A 87 5.05 2.57 -4.37
N VAL A 88 4.64 2.55 -3.11
CA VAL A 88 4.26 1.30 -2.42
C VAL A 88 3.10 0.67 -3.16
N LYS A 89 3.23 -0.62 -3.50
CA LYS A 89 2.12 -1.42 -3.99
C LYS A 89 1.23 -1.78 -2.82
N LEU A 90 0.10 -1.08 -2.71
CA LEU A 90 -0.82 -1.19 -1.58
C LEU A 90 -2.09 -1.91 -2.00
N GLY A 91 -2.34 -3.06 -1.42
CA GLY A 91 -3.56 -3.85 -1.56
C GLY A 91 -4.80 -3.11 -1.05
N ARG A 92 -5.95 -3.75 -1.10
CA ARG A 92 -7.24 -3.18 -0.71
C ARG A 92 -7.43 -3.23 0.81
N ARG A 93 -8.17 -2.28 1.38
CA ARG A 93 -8.58 -2.25 2.78
C ARG A 93 -7.43 -2.38 3.79
N VAL A 94 -6.25 -1.88 3.41
CA VAL A 94 -5.10 -1.84 4.33
C VAL A 94 -5.35 -0.81 5.42
N VAL A 95 -5.22 -1.23 6.67
CA VAL A 95 -5.47 -0.38 7.84
C VAL A 95 -4.16 0.01 8.50
N ILE A 96 -3.98 1.32 8.70
CA ILE A 96 -2.96 1.87 9.60
C ILE A 96 -3.68 2.26 10.89
N GLU A 97 -3.47 1.46 11.96
CA GLU A 97 -4.30 1.55 13.17
C GLU A 97 -3.98 2.76 14.03
N HIS A 98 -2.73 3.09 14.19
CA HIS A 98 -2.27 4.23 14.97
C HIS A 98 -1.32 5.10 14.14
N GLN A 99 -0.90 6.21 14.68
CA GLN A 99 0.08 7.10 14.06
C GLN A 99 1.43 6.99 14.75
N SER A 100 2.44 7.61 14.17
CA SER A 100 3.79 7.79 14.69
C SER A 100 4.79 6.69 14.33
N ALA A 101 5.92 7.15 13.80
CA ALA A 101 7.09 6.35 13.46
C ALA A 101 6.80 5.14 12.53
N ILE A 102 5.83 5.28 11.62
CA ILE A 102 5.56 4.28 10.58
C ILE A 102 6.34 4.67 9.34
N ILE A 103 7.23 3.79 8.89
CA ILE A 103 8.09 4.03 7.72
C ILE A 103 7.96 2.84 6.78
N ILE A 104 7.47 3.09 5.57
CA ILE A 104 7.27 2.07 4.55
C ILE A 104 8.05 2.47 3.29
N HIS A 105 9.05 1.68 2.93
CA HIS A 105 9.89 1.95 1.78
C HIS A 105 9.11 1.78 0.46
N GLY A 106 9.39 2.63 -0.51
CA GLY A 106 8.62 2.73 -1.75
C GLY A 106 8.57 1.49 -2.64
N TYR A 107 9.42 0.50 -2.41
CA TYR A 107 9.42 -0.78 -3.14
C TYR A 107 8.76 -1.93 -2.36
N CYS A 108 8.15 -1.65 -1.21
CA CYS A 108 7.35 -2.64 -0.51
C CYS A 108 6.06 -2.96 -1.28
N THR A 109 5.63 -4.22 -1.15
CA THR A 109 4.28 -4.65 -1.53
C THR A 109 3.53 -5.07 -0.27
N ILE A 110 2.29 -4.66 -0.14
CA ILE A 110 1.40 -4.98 0.97
C ILE A 110 0.11 -5.51 0.35
N GLY A 111 -0.28 -6.71 0.70
CA GLY A 111 -1.49 -7.36 0.21
C GLY A 111 -2.77 -6.75 0.77
N ASP A 112 -3.89 -7.39 0.47
CA ASP A 112 -5.23 -6.97 0.90
C ASP A 112 -5.43 -7.21 2.40
N ASP A 113 -6.29 -6.39 3.03
CA ASP A 113 -6.75 -6.56 4.41
C ASP A 113 -5.63 -6.59 5.48
N CYS A 114 -4.47 -6.04 5.18
CA CYS A 114 -3.35 -5.97 6.12
C CYS A 114 -3.56 -4.88 7.18
N ILE A 115 -3.01 -5.12 8.38
CA ILE A 115 -3.05 -4.17 9.50
C ILE A 115 -1.62 -3.81 9.90
N ILE A 116 -1.34 -2.51 9.99
CA ILE A 116 -0.02 -1.97 10.36
C ILE A 116 -0.18 -1.04 11.54
N ARG A 117 0.62 -1.24 12.59
CA ARG A 117 0.58 -0.42 13.81
C ARG A 117 1.73 0.56 13.89
N GLN A 118 1.66 1.44 14.90
CA GLN A 118 2.69 2.45 15.16
C GLN A 118 4.09 1.85 15.33
N GLY A 119 5.10 2.62 14.95
CA GLY A 119 6.50 2.23 15.08
C GLY A 119 6.98 1.16 14.11
N VAL A 120 6.13 0.69 13.18
CA VAL A 120 6.52 -0.31 12.19
C VAL A 120 7.46 0.29 11.15
N THR A 121 8.51 -0.45 10.81
CA THR A 121 9.38 -0.13 9.68
C THR A 121 9.40 -1.30 8.69
N LEU A 122 8.99 -1.03 7.46
CA LEU A 122 9.17 -1.91 6.30
C LEU A 122 10.17 -1.27 5.35
N GLY A 123 11.34 -1.85 5.19
CA GLY A 123 12.38 -1.19 4.41
C GLY A 123 13.46 -2.10 3.86
N ASN A 124 14.33 -1.52 3.06
CA ASN A 124 15.56 -2.17 2.61
C ASN A 124 16.57 -2.24 3.78
N ARG A 125 17.38 -3.29 3.79
CA ARG A 125 18.43 -3.48 4.79
C ARG A 125 19.70 -2.71 4.43
N TYR A 126 19.98 -2.59 3.13
CA TYR A 126 21.16 -1.96 2.59
C TYR A 126 20.78 -0.84 1.61
N LEU A 127 21.48 0.30 1.67
CA LEU A 127 21.18 1.48 0.84
C LEU A 127 21.47 1.24 -0.66
N ASP A 128 22.44 0.40 -0.96
CA ASP A 128 22.82 0.01 -2.33
C ASP A 128 21.86 -1.03 -2.95
N LYS A 129 20.92 -1.56 -2.16
CA LYS A 129 19.94 -2.57 -2.58
C LYS A 129 18.50 -2.14 -2.33
N PRO A 130 18.04 -1.05 -2.93
CA PRO A 130 16.70 -0.49 -2.64
C PRO A 130 15.56 -1.42 -3.06
N LEU A 131 15.79 -2.32 -4.01
CA LEU A 131 14.78 -3.29 -4.47
C LEU A 131 14.60 -4.47 -3.51
N GLU A 132 15.55 -4.70 -2.60
CA GLU A 132 15.43 -5.71 -1.55
C GLU A 132 14.55 -5.17 -0.41
N SER A 133 13.24 -5.11 -0.64
CA SER A 133 12.23 -4.60 0.29
C SER A 133 11.18 -5.67 0.59
N PRO A 134 10.53 -5.61 1.76
CA PRO A 134 9.51 -6.58 2.17
C PRO A 134 8.33 -6.69 1.19
N GLN A 135 7.88 -7.93 1.00
CA GLN A 135 6.69 -8.27 0.23
C GLN A 135 5.74 -9.04 1.14
N LEU A 136 4.57 -8.47 1.39
CA LEU A 136 3.55 -9.00 2.28
C LEU A 136 2.38 -9.55 1.46
N GLY A 137 1.94 -10.75 1.80
CA GLY A 137 0.68 -11.31 1.32
C GLY A 137 -0.54 -10.63 1.93
N ASP A 138 -1.68 -11.30 1.84
CA ASP A 138 -2.97 -10.79 2.33
C ASP A 138 -3.16 -11.07 3.83
N ARG A 139 -3.96 -10.22 4.49
CA ARG A 139 -4.35 -10.39 5.91
C ARG A 139 -3.18 -10.49 6.88
N VAL A 140 -2.04 -9.90 6.51
CA VAL A 140 -0.88 -9.80 7.40
C VAL A 140 -1.13 -8.75 8.48
N ASN A 141 -0.91 -9.14 9.73
CA ASN A 141 -1.09 -8.27 10.89
C ASN A 141 0.27 -7.97 11.52
N ILE A 142 0.71 -6.71 11.42
CA ILE A 142 2.01 -6.28 11.92
C ILE A 142 1.83 -5.50 13.22
N GLY A 143 2.32 -6.09 14.31
CA GLY A 143 2.28 -5.49 15.65
C GLY A 143 3.15 -4.25 15.77
N ALA A 144 2.91 -3.51 16.85
CA ALA A 144 3.57 -2.25 17.11
C ALA A 144 5.09 -2.43 17.26
N GLY A 145 5.84 -1.55 16.58
CA GLY A 145 7.30 -1.52 16.69
C GLY A 145 8.06 -2.54 15.85
N ALA A 146 7.38 -3.41 15.10
CA ALA A 146 8.03 -4.41 14.25
C ALA A 146 8.94 -3.77 13.18
N LYS A 147 10.11 -4.37 12.96
CA LYS A 147 11.10 -3.94 11.96
C LYS A 147 11.35 -5.08 10.98
N ILE A 148 10.82 -4.96 9.77
CA ILE A 148 10.96 -5.95 8.70
C ILE A 148 11.83 -5.33 7.62
N LEU A 149 13.07 -5.83 7.50
CA LEU A 149 14.09 -5.21 6.67
C LEU A 149 14.69 -6.18 5.66
N GLY A 150 14.88 -5.72 4.44
CA GLY A 150 15.48 -6.46 3.35
C GLY A 150 14.46 -7.31 2.57
N LYS A 151 14.96 -8.25 1.79
CA LYS A 151 14.13 -9.13 0.94
C LYS A 151 13.44 -10.20 1.79
N VAL A 152 12.37 -9.79 2.46
CA VAL A 152 11.53 -10.67 3.27
C VAL A 152 10.19 -10.87 2.56
N ASN A 153 9.77 -12.13 2.42
CA ASN A 153 8.45 -12.48 1.91
C ASN A 153 7.62 -13.06 3.05
N LEU A 154 6.54 -12.40 3.39
CA LEU A 154 5.53 -12.90 4.33
C LEU A 154 4.35 -13.43 3.53
N GLY A 155 3.95 -14.66 3.83
CA GLY A 155 2.73 -15.24 3.26
C GLY A 155 1.46 -14.60 3.83
N ASP A 156 0.32 -15.11 3.39
CA ASP A 156 -0.98 -14.68 3.89
C ASP A 156 -1.16 -15.07 5.36
N ASP A 157 -2.03 -14.32 6.06
CA ASP A 157 -2.46 -14.60 7.44
C ASP A 157 -1.33 -14.57 8.50
N VAL A 158 -0.16 -14.03 8.16
CA VAL A 158 0.97 -13.92 9.12
C VAL A 158 0.71 -12.83 10.16
N ASN A 159 0.99 -13.17 11.42
CA ASN A 159 0.97 -12.22 12.55
C ASN A 159 2.37 -12.05 13.11
N ILE A 160 2.81 -10.80 13.28
CA ILE A 160 4.13 -10.40 13.80
C ILE A 160 3.93 -9.48 15.02
#